data_efaf1fa33eb69573c2420e55cb1fbb90
#
_entry.id   efaf1fa33eb69573c2420e55cb1fbb90
#
_cell.length_a   1.000
_cell.length_b   1.000
_cell.length_c   1.000
_cell.angle_alpha   90.00
_cell.angle_beta   90.00
_cell.angle_gamma   90.00
#
_symmetry.space_group_name_H-M   'P 1'
#
loop_
_entity.id
_entity.type
_entity.pdbx_description
1 polymer ?
#
loop_
_entity_poly.entity_id
_entity_poly.type
_entity_poly.pdbx_seq_one_letter_code
_entity_poly.pdbx_strand_id
1 'polypeptide(L)'
;MYGEIGKDLEGQSKGFPRKKAPNWGLAVKELLEEKQGRGEAVSIPWLAKKTGISDKHLFNIVARRIQDPSSDKLVKIADALEVSFGELATRAIGSYEGNFYVTGFGQRGYIDYSQHGFAIQSLSPPGVGSRDFFMGLMTIKPLKELKKWKFRENSTVCLFVESGTLEMTYGNKVRRIHTNESVYFDGGTPHKLRNIDSIEARLVLVTRPALH
;
A
#
# COMPACT_ATOMS: atom_id res chain seq x y z
N MET A 1 37.69 -0.42 -13.21
CA MET A 1 36.72 -0.95 -12.24
C MET A 1 35.41 -0.12 -12.13
N TYR A 2 35.40 1.19 -12.38
CA TYR A 2 34.16 1.98 -12.42
C TYR A 2 33.36 1.92 -13.75
N GLY A 3 33.96 1.45 -14.85
CA GLY A 3 33.32 1.37 -16.17
C GLY A 3 32.41 0.17 -16.42
N GLU A 4 32.56 -0.91 -15.65
CA GLU A 4 31.74 -2.11 -15.79
C GLU A 4 30.40 -1.99 -15.05
N ILE A 5 30.40 -1.32 -13.89
CA ILE A 5 29.19 -1.07 -13.10
C ILE A 5 28.20 -0.18 -13.87
N GLY A 6 28.73 0.80 -14.64
CA GLY A 6 27.89 1.67 -15.48
C GLY A 6 27.18 0.92 -16.62
N LYS A 7 27.86 -0.06 -17.25
CA LYS A 7 27.28 -0.87 -18.33
C LYS A 7 26.23 -1.84 -17.81
N ASP A 8 26.41 -2.40 -16.62
CA ASP A 8 25.42 -3.28 -15.98
C ASP A 8 24.16 -2.50 -15.56
N LEU A 9 24.31 -1.27 -15.10
CA LEU A 9 23.17 -0.39 -14.77
C LEU A 9 22.39 0.03 -16.04
N GLU A 10 23.07 0.31 -17.16
CA GLU A 10 22.41 0.59 -18.45
C GLU A 10 21.74 -0.65 -19.03
N GLY A 11 22.29 -1.84 -18.84
CA GLY A 11 21.67 -3.11 -19.22
C GLY A 11 20.40 -3.41 -18.44
N GLN A 12 20.38 -3.10 -17.15
CA GLN A 12 19.21 -3.27 -16.29
C GLN A 12 18.12 -2.21 -16.56
N SER A 13 18.47 -1.00 -16.99
CA SER A 13 17.49 0.04 -17.33
C SER A 13 16.67 -0.28 -18.57
N LYS A 14 17.18 -1.12 -19.46
CA LYS A 14 16.46 -1.58 -20.69
C LYS A 14 15.40 -2.64 -20.41
N GLY A 15 15.38 -3.22 -19.20
CA GLY A 15 14.44 -4.27 -18.79
C GLY A 15 13.28 -3.81 -17.91
N PHE A 16 13.12 -2.51 -17.62
CA PHE A 16 11.94 -2.03 -16.91
C PHE A 16 10.70 -2.29 -17.77
N PRO A 17 9.74 -3.10 -17.29
CA PRO A 17 8.50 -3.30 -18.02
C PRO A 17 7.87 -1.93 -18.25
N ARG A 18 7.49 -1.63 -19.51
CA ARG A 18 6.75 -0.42 -19.85
C ARG A 18 5.60 -0.32 -18.87
N LYS A 19 5.48 0.83 -18.16
CA LYS A 19 4.36 1.08 -17.23
C LYS A 19 3.07 0.68 -17.95
N LYS A 20 2.42 -0.39 -17.48
CA LYS A 20 1.12 -0.77 -18.01
C LYS A 20 0.20 0.43 -17.84
N ALA A 21 -0.50 0.84 -18.87
CA ALA A 21 -1.47 1.92 -18.75
C ALA A 21 -2.51 1.56 -17.68
N PRO A 22 -2.95 2.52 -16.86
CA PRO A 22 -3.95 2.27 -15.81
C PRO A 22 -5.20 1.62 -16.38
N ASN A 23 -5.73 0.61 -15.72
CA ASN A 23 -6.98 -0.05 -16.10
C ASN A 23 -8.16 0.53 -15.32
N TRP A 24 -8.53 1.76 -15.66
CA TRP A 24 -9.65 2.45 -15.01
C TRP A 24 -10.95 1.67 -15.06
N GLY A 25 -11.20 0.98 -16.19
CA GLY A 25 -12.42 0.19 -16.36
C GLY A 25 -12.54 -0.95 -15.36
N LEU A 26 -11.44 -1.68 -15.13
CA LEU A 26 -11.42 -2.76 -14.15
C LEU A 26 -11.58 -2.23 -12.73
N ALA A 27 -10.88 -1.13 -12.37
CA ALA A 27 -11.01 -0.52 -11.06
C ALA A 27 -12.46 -0.09 -10.73
N VAL A 28 -13.15 0.50 -11.71
CA VAL A 28 -14.57 0.88 -11.56
C VAL A 28 -15.46 -0.35 -11.42
N LYS A 29 -15.20 -1.39 -12.22
CA LYS A 29 -15.96 -2.66 -12.18
C LYS A 29 -15.83 -3.33 -10.81
N GLU A 30 -14.62 -3.49 -10.30
CA GLU A 30 -14.35 -4.07 -8.98
C GLU A 30 -15.06 -3.32 -7.85
N LEU A 31 -15.02 -1.99 -7.87
CA LEU A 31 -15.71 -1.17 -6.87
C LEU A 31 -17.25 -1.34 -6.92
N LEU A 32 -17.81 -1.45 -8.12
CA LEU A 32 -19.25 -1.74 -8.27
C LEU A 32 -19.59 -3.13 -7.74
N GLU A 33 -18.80 -4.14 -8.07
CA GLU A 33 -18.99 -5.53 -7.59
C GLU A 33 -18.87 -5.63 -6.07
N GLU A 34 -17.92 -4.91 -5.46
CA GLU A 34 -17.78 -4.86 -4.01
C GLU A 34 -18.98 -4.22 -3.31
N LYS A 35 -19.50 -3.12 -3.85
CA LYS A 35 -20.71 -2.48 -3.32
C LYS A 35 -21.93 -3.39 -3.48
N GLN A 36 -22.07 -4.07 -4.63
CA GLN A 36 -23.12 -5.06 -4.85
C GLN A 36 -23.03 -6.22 -3.84
N GLY A 37 -21.83 -6.73 -3.57
CA GLY A 37 -21.59 -7.77 -2.57
C GLY A 37 -21.96 -7.35 -1.13
N ARG A 38 -22.03 -6.05 -0.86
CA ARG A 38 -22.55 -5.49 0.40
C ARG A 38 -24.05 -5.25 0.41
N GLY A 39 -24.76 -5.64 -0.66
CA GLY A 39 -26.20 -5.44 -0.81
C GLY A 39 -26.61 -4.07 -1.34
N GLU A 40 -25.67 -3.24 -1.82
CA GLU A 40 -25.99 -1.94 -2.41
C GLU A 40 -26.49 -2.11 -3.86
N ALA A 41 -27.58 -1.43 -4.22
CA ALA A 41 -28.15 -1.46 -5.58
C ALA A 41 -27.39 -0.50 -6.52
N VAL A 42 -26.13 -0.80 -6.79
CA VAL A 42 -25.26 0.00 -7.68
C VAL A 42 -25.10 -0.65 -9.04
N SER A 43 -25.02 0.15 -10.10
CA SER A 43 -24.89 -0.29 -11.49
C SER A 43 -24.32 0.84 -12.37
N ILE A 44 -24.01 0.56 -13.63
CA ILE A 44 -23.60 1.60 -14.59
C ILE A 44 -24.65 2.72 -14.71
N PRO A 45 -25.97 2.43 -14.89
CA PRO A 45 -26.99 3.47 -14.88
C PRO A 45 -27.07 4.27 -13.56
N TRP A 46 -26.91 3.59 -12.42
CA TRP A 46 -26.83 4.28 -11.14
C TRP A 46 -25.65 5.23 -11.08
N LEU A 47 -24.47 4.78 -11.51
CA LEU A 47 -23.26 5.57 -11.55
C LEU A 47 -23.40 6.78 -12.51
N ALA A 48 -24.02 6.59 -13.66
CA ALA A 48 -24.30 7.65 -14.60
C ALA A 48 -25.19 8.76 -14.00
N LYS A 49 -26.24 8.34 -13.30
CA LYS A 49 -27.15 9.29 -12.59
C LYS A 49 -26.40 10.06 -11.50
N LYS A 50 -25.46 9.41 -10.78
CA LYS A 50 -24.69 10.06 -9.70
C LYS A 50 -23.61 10.99 -10.23
N THR A 51 -22.95 10.66 -11.33
CA THR A 51 -21.81 11.42 -11.86
C THR A 51 -22.18 12.44 -12.91
N GLY A 52 -23.38 12.33 -13.52
CA GLY A 52 -23.76 13.09 -14.71
C GLY A 52 -23.02 12.67 -15.99
N ILE A 53 -22.29 11.55 -15.96
CA ILE A 53 -21.62 10.98 -17.13
C ILE A 53 -22.59 10.00 -17.80
N SER A 54 -22.74 10.06 -19.13
CA SER A 54 -23.67 9.18 -19.84
C SER A 54 -23.32 7.70 -19.66
N ASP A 55 -24.34 6.83 -19.61
CA ASP A 55 -24.22 5.36 -19.53
C ASP A 55 -23.25 4.82 -20.57
N LYS A 56 -23.41 5.27 -21.83
CA LYS A 56 -22.56 4.88 -22.96
C LYS A 56 -21.09 5.20 -22.68
N HIS A 57 -20.80 6.36 -22.08
CA HIS A 57 -19.43 6.78 -21.80
C HIS A 57 -18.83 5.93 -20.66
N LEU A 58 -19.57 5.73 -19.58
CA LEU A 58 -19.16 4.85 -18.47
C LEU A 58 -18.94 3.41 -18.93
N PHE A 59 -19.89 2.88 -19.73
CA PHE A 59 -19.73 1.56 -20.33
C PHE A 59 -18.45 1.44 -21.16
N ASN A 60 -18.11 2.46 -21.96
CA ASN A 60 -16.88 2.47 -22.74
C ASN A 60 -15.62 2.54 -21.87
N ILE A 61 -15.66 3.19 -20.71
CA ILE A 61 -14.56 3.17 -19.74
C ILE A 61 -14.41 1.75 -19.16
N VAL A 62 -15.51 1.17 -18.66
CA VAL A 62 -15.51 -0.18 -18.05
C VAL A 62 -15.10 -1.24 -19.06
N ALA A 63 -15.55 -1.15 -20.32
CA ALA A 63 -15.18 -2.05 -21.40
C ALA A 63 -13.79 -1.77 -22.02
N ARG A 64 -13.01 -0.84 -21.42
CA ARG A 64 -11.67 -0.42 -21.92
C ARG A 64 -11.63 0.13 -23.35
N ARG A 65 -12.74 0.57 -23.89
CA ARG A 65 -12.78 1.28 -25.18
C ARG A 65 -12.25 2.71 -25.02
N ILE A 66 -12.39 3.29 -23.83
CA ILE A 66 -11.75 4.54 -23.40
C ILE A 66 -10.71 4.15 -22.36
N GLN A 67 -9.42 4.25 -22.72
CA GLN A 67 -8.31 3.85 -21.85
C GLN A 67 -7.78 5.00 -21.00
N ASP A 68 -8.01 6.24 -21.41
CA ASP A 68 -7.55 7.44 -20.72
C ASP A 68 -8.72 8.43 -20.54
N PRO A 69 -9.62 8.17 -19.56
CA PRO A 69 -10.67 9.12 -19.20
C PRO A 69 -10.06 10.38 -18.60
N SER A 70 -10.70 11.53 -18.80
CA SER A 70 -10.24 12.78 -18.19
C SER A 70 -10.29 12.71 -16.65
N SER A 71 -9.34 13.38 -16.00
CA SER A 71 -9.24 13.42 -14.53
C SER A 71 -10.54 13.89 -13.84
N ASP A 72 -11.24 14.87 -14.43
CA ASP A 72 -12.54 15.34 -13.93
C ASP A 72 -13.57 14.20 -13.87
N LYS A 73 -13.64 13.34 -14.88
CA LYS A 73 -14.54 12.19 -14.88
C LYS A 73 -14.14 11.14 -13.87
N LEU A 74 -12.84 10.91 -13.71
CA LEU A 74 -12.33 9.94 -12.74
C LEU A 74 -12.58 10.40 -11.30
N VAL A 75 -12.45 11.70 -11.01
CA VAL A 75 -12.81 12.27 -9.71
C VAL A 75 -14.28 12.06 -9.44
N LYS A 76 -15.18 12.43 -10.37
CA LYS A 76 -16.63 12.22 -10.23
C LYS A 76 -17.01 10.76 -10.00
N ILE A 77 -16.32 9.83 -10.68
CA ILE A 77 -16.52 8.38 -10.51
C ILE A 77 -16.08 7.96 -9.10
N ALA A 78 -14.91 8.41 -8.65
CA ALA A 78 -14.40 8.09 -7.32
C ALA A 78 -15.34 8.60 -6.22
N ASP A 79 -15.78 9.86 -6.30
CA ASP A 79 -16.72 10.48 -5.37
C ASP A 79 -18.05 9.71 -5.32
N ALA A 80 -18.62 9.35 -6.48
CA ALA A 80 -19.86 8.60 -6.55
C ALA A 80 -19.74 7.18 -5.95
N LEU A 81 -18.55 6.59 -6.05
CA LEU A 81 -18.24 5.27 -5.46
C LEU A 81 -17.77 5.38 -4.00
N GLU A 82 -17.70 6.62 -3.44
CA GLU A 82 -17.28 6.90 -2.06
C GLU A 82 -15.85 6.43 -1.75
N VAL A 83 -14.97 6.56 -2.73
CA VAL A 83 -13.53 6.30 -2.59
C VAL A 83 -12.73 7.54 -2.94
N SER A 84 -11.49 7.64 -2.45
CA SER A 84 -10.60 8.71 -2.90
C SER A 84 -10.15 8.47 -4.36
N PHE A 85 -9.82 9.56 -5.08
CA PHE A 85 -9.18 9.44 -6.40
C PHE A 85 -7.88 8.62 -6.32
N GLY A 86 -7.11 8.76 -5.24
CA GLY A 86 -5.91 7.97 -4.98
C GLY A 86 -6.19 6.47 -4.88
N GLU A 87 -7.28 6.06 -4.24
CA GLU A 87 -7.71 4.66 -4.18
C GLU A 87 -8.12 4.14 -5.56
N LEU A 88 -8.93 4.89 -6.30
CA LEU A 88 -9.31 4.53 -7.68
C LEU A 88 -8.08 4.38 -8.58
N ALA A 89 -7.13 5.32 -8.49
CA ALA A 89 -5.89 5.27 -9.27
C ALA A 89 -5.01 4.08 -8.88
N THR A 90 -4.90 3.78 -7.59
CA THR A 90 -4.16 2.63 -7.08
C THR A 90 -4.72 1.32 -7.62
N ARG A 91 -6.05 1.18 -7.64
CA ARG A 91 -6.72 0.01 -8.23
C ARG A 91 -6.51 -0.07 -9.74
N ALA A 92 -6.57 1.05 -10.44
CA ALA A 92 -6.36 1.09 -11.89
C ALA A 92 -4.93 0.72 -12.29
N ILE A 93 -3.93 1.13 -11.52
CA ILE A 93 -2.52 0.79 -11.73
C ILE A 93 -2.21 -0.64 -11.28
N GLY A 94 -2.86 -1.07 -10.20
CA GLY A 94 -2.69 -2.36 -9.56
C GLY A 94 -3.69 -3.42 -10.01
N SER A 95 -4.41 -3.23 -11.13
CA SER A 95 -5.35 -4.24 -11.64
C SER A 95 -4.61 -5.51 -12.04
N TYR A 96 -4.64 -6.45 -11.13
CA TYR A 96 -4.07 -7.77 -11.28
C TYR A 96 -5.16 -8.75 -11.70
N GLU A 97 -4.88 -9.53 -12.73
CA GLU A 97 -5.77 -10.63 -13.12
C GLU A 97 -5.49 -11.82 -12.20
N GLY A 98 -6.48 -12.22 -11.38
CA GLY A 98 -6.44 -13.41 -10.55
C GLY A 98 -6.01 -13.20 -9.08
N ASN A 99 -5.83 -14.30 -8.36
CA ASN A 99 -5.50 -14.35 -6.92
C ASN A 99 -4.00 -14.53 -6.65
N PHE A 100 -3.13 -14.30 -7.63
CA PHE A 100 -1.69 -14.44 -7.52
C PHE A 100 -0.98 -13.19 -8.00
N TYR A 101 -0.16 -12.59 -7.11
CA TYR A 101 0.50 -11.32 -7.36
C TYR A 101 1.98 -11.42 -7.04
N VAL A 102 2.82 -10.87 -7.93
CA VAL A 102 4.24 -10.65 -7.67
C VAL A 102 4.50 -9.15 -7.72
N THR A 103 4.89 -8.59 -6.58
CA THR A 103 5.25 -7.17 -6.48
C THR A 103 6.76 -7.02 -6.64
N GLY A 104 7.18 -6.53 -7.79
CA GLY A 104 8.59 -6.21 -8.05
C GLY A 104 9.08 -5.02 -7.23
N PHE A 105 10.40 -4.90 -7.05
CA PHE A 105 11.04 -3.83 -6.25
C PHE A 105 10.58 -2.43 -6.70
N GLY A 106 10.54 -2.14 -8.00
CA GLY A 106 10.13 -0.85 -8.54
C GLY A 106 8.62 -0.55 -8.49
N GLN A 107 7.80 -1.51 -8.01
CA GLN A 107 6.35 -1.37 -7.87
C GLN A 107 5.90 -1.14 -6.43
N ARG A 108 6.84 -1.20 -5.49
CA ARG A 108 6.56 -1.05 -4.06
C ARG A 108 6.23 0.40 -3.72
N GLY A 109 5.16 0.60 -2.96
CA GLY A 109 4.88 1.90 -2.35
C GLY A 109 5.97 2.24 -1.33
N TYR A 110 6.35 3.51 -1.25
CA TYR A 110 7.34 4.00 -0.30
C TYR A 110 6.74 5.13 0.52
N ILE A 111 6.82 5.01 1.83
CA ILE A 111 6.36 6.01 2.79
C ILE A 111 7.59 6.52 3.53
N ASP A 112 7.97 7.77 3.26
CA ASP A 112 9.12 8.41 3.88
C ASP A 112 8.70 9.21 5.11
N TYR A 113 9.02 8.67 6.27
CA TYR A 113 8.97 9.35 7.57
C TYR A 113 10.36 9.60 8.14
N SER A 114 11.35 9.84 7.29
CA SER A 114 12.75 10.02 7.69
C SER A 114 12.95 11.14 8.72
N GLN A 115 12.12 12.18 8.69
CA GLN A 115 12.06 13.22 9.72
C GLN A 115 11.59 12.70 11.08
N HIS A 116 10.86 11.59 11.12
CA HIS A 116 10.43 10.90 12.35
C HIS A 116 11.29 9.68 12.68
N GLY A 117 12.36 9.46 11.92
CA GLY A 117 13.35 8.43 12.16
C GLY A 117 13.11 7.09 11.50
N PHE A 118 12.13 6.96 10.59
CA PHE A 118 11.84 5.71 9.90
C PHE A 118 11.31 5.89 8.48
N ALA A 119 11.34 4.82 7.71
CA ALA A 119 10.67 4.70 6.41
C ALA A 119 10.04 3.32 6.27
N ILE A 120 9.01 3.21 5.43
CA ILE A 120 8.32 1.95 5.16
C ILE A 120 8.22 1.75 3.66
N GLN A 121 8.64 0.59 3.18
CA GLN A 121 8.45 0.13 1.83
C GLN A 121 7.35 -0.95 1.82
N SER A 122 6.25 -0.72 1.12
CA SER A 122 5.16 -1.69 1.04
C SER A 122 5.61 -2.96 0.30
N LEU A 123 5.42 -4.11 0.91
CA LEU A 123 5.57 -5.42 0.29
C LEU A 123 4.23 -5.96 -0.21
N SER A 124 3.12 -5.44 0.31
CA SER A 124 1.80 -5.74 -0.21
C SER A 124 1.58 -5.06 -1.56
N PRO A 125 0.94 -5.73 -2.52
CA PRO A 125 0.62 -5.11 -3.79
C PRO A 125 -0.32 -3.92 -3.58
N PRO A 126 -0.11 -2.81 -4.29
CA PRO A 126 -1.00 -1.65 -4.19
C PRO A 126 -2.40 -2.01 -4.72
N GLY A 127 -3.44 -1.67 -3.96
CA GLY A 127 -4.84 -1.79 -4.38
C GLY A 127 -5.47 -3.19 -4.27
N VAL A 128 -4.71 -4.24 -3.97
CA VAL A 128 -5.24 -5.60 -3.83
C VAL A 128 -4.74 -6.22 -2.53
N GLY A 129 -5.64 -6.87 -1.79
CA GLY A 129 -5.29 -7.54 -0.52
C GLY A 129 -4.93 -6.60 0.64
N SER A 130 -4.82 -5.30 0.40
CA SER A 130 -4.52 -4.31 1.44
C SER A 130 -5.65 -4.11 2.46
N ARG A 131 -6.80 -4.75 2.25
CA ARG A 131 -7.96 -4.63 3.15
C ARG A 131 -7.85 -5.48 4.39
N ASP A 132 -7.28 -6.68 4.26
CA ASP A 132 -7.18 -7.61 5.38
C ASP A 132 -5.92 -7.38 6.19
N PHE A 133 -4.78 -7.19 5.51
CA PHE A 133 -3.52 -6.92 6.18
C PHE A 133 -2.59 -6.05 5.33
N PHE A 134 -1.66 -5.41 5.98
CA PHE A 134 -0.53 -4.73 5.35
C PHE A 134 0.76 -5.48 5.71
N MET A 135 1.65 -5.61 4.73
CA MET A 135 3.01 -6.08 4.93
C MET A 135 4.00 -5.06 4.36
N GLY A 136 4.98 -4.68 5.15
CA GLY A 136 5.99 -3.69 4.76
C GLY A 136 7.37 -4.00 5.30
N LEU A 137 8.39 -3.56 4.58
CA LEU A 137 9.76 -3.51 5.07
C LEU A 137 9.97 -2.13 5.68
N MET A 138 10.26 -2.09 6.97
CA MET A 138 10.47 -0.87 7.73
C MET A 138 11.94 -0.71 8.07
N THR A 139 12.47 0.50 7.93
CA THR A 139 13.81 0.87 8.36
C THR A 139 13.73 1.93 9.44
N ILE A 140 14.53 1.79 10.50
CA ILE A 140 14.59 2.74 11.62
C ILE A 140 16.02 3.24 11.73
N LYS A 141 16.20 4.55 11.65
CA LYS A 141 17.50 5.20 11.77
C LYS A 141 18.19 4.87 13.10
N PRO A 142 19.53 4.92 13.15
CA PRO A 142 20.29 4.65 14.37
C PRO A 142 19.82 5.52 15.55
N LEU A 143 19.71 4.93 16.72
CA LEU A 143 19.39 5.60 18.00
C LEU A 143 18.07 6.39 17.99
N LYS A 144 17.16 6.13 17.05
CA LYS A 144 15.88 6.83 16.94
C LYS A 144 14.73 6.08 17.61
N GLU A 145 13.93 6.83 18.36
CA GLU A 145 12.60 6.41 18.82
C GLU A 145 11.56 6.86 17.80
N LEU A 146 10.61 5.99 17.46
CA LEU A 146 9.52 6.31 16.58
C LEU A 146 8.53 7.24 17.28
N LYS A 147 8.43 8.46 16.79
CA LYS A 147 7.46 9.44 17.27
C LYS A 147 6.15 9.28 16.50
N LYS A 148 5.02 9.46 17.21
CA LYS A 148 3.67 9.37 16.63
C LYS A 148 3.33 8.00 16.03
N TRP A 149 4.02 6.96 16.46
CA TRP A 149 3.76 5.59 16.09
C TRP A 149 2.53 5.09 16.87
N LYS A 150 1.42 4.94 16.18
CA LYS A 150 0.17 4.47 16.76
C LYS A 150 -0.61 3.68 15.72
N PHE A 151 -1.16 2.56 16.11
CA PHE A 151 -2.11 1.79 15.33
C PHE A 151 -3.54 2.08 15.77
N ARG A 152 -4.50 1.65 14.97
CA ARG A 152 -5.92 1.71 15.34
C ARG A 152 -6.21 0.74 16.49
N GLU A 153 -7.25 1.03 17.25
CA GLU A 153 -7.83 0.07 18.18
C GLU A 153 -8.23 -1.22 17.43
N ASN A 154 -8.07 -2.35 18.08
CA ASN A 154 -8.28 -3.69 17.52
C ASN A 154 -7.34 -4.05 16.34
N SER A 155 -6.21 -3.38 16.23
CA SER A 155 -5.17 -3.77 15.28
C SER A 155 -4.29 -4.87 15.88
N THR A 156 -4.05 -5.90 15.08
CA THR A 156 -3.02 -6.89 15.34
C THR A 156 -1.74 -6.49 14.63
N VAL A 157 -0.62 -6.47 15.33
CA VAL A 157 0.69 -6.12 14.78
C VAL A 157 1.69 -7.23 15.02
N CYS A 158 2.43 -7.59 14.00
CA CYS A 158 3.58 -8.47 14.08
C CYS A 158 4.80 -7.76 13.50
N LEU A 159 5.90 -7.76 14.25
CA LEU A 159 7.21 -7.27 13.81
C LEU A 159 8.19 -8.42 13.82
N PHE A 160 8.99 -8.56 12.77
CA PHE A 160 10.13 -9.46 12.71
C PHE A 160 11.38 -8.62 12.45
N VAL A 161 12.39 -8.73 13.31
CA VAL A 161 13.63 -7.96 13.19
C VAL A 161 14.60 -8.72 12.28
N GLU A 162 14.82 -8.17 11.07
CA GLU A 162 15.78 -8.70 10.10
C GLU A 162 17.23 -8.37 10.50
N SER A 163 17.45 -7.14 11.00
CA SER A 163 18.76 -6.68 11.49
C SER A 163 18.62 -5.57 12.51
N GLY A 164 19.55 -5.51 13.47
CA GLY A 164 19.61 -4.52 14.54
C GLY A 164 18.92 -5.01 15.82
N THR A 165 18.87 -4.13 16.82
CA THR A 165 18.23 -4.39 18.12
C THR A 165 17.23 -3.27 18.42
N LEU A 166 16.02 -3.65 18.70
CA LEU A 166 14.96 -2.72 19.06
C LEU A 166 14.67 -2.81 20.56
N GLU A 167 14.36 -1.68 21.15
CA GLU A 167 13.75 -1.59 22.46
C GLU A 167 12.28 -1.22 22.30
N MET A 168 11.39 -2.06 22.78
CA MET A 168 9.96 -1.85 22.76
C MET A 168 9.43 -1.62 24.18
N THR A 169 8.75 -0.49 24.37
CA THR A 169 7.89 -0.26 25.54
C THR A 169 6.45 -0.61 25.14
N TYR A 170 5.79 -1.51 25.85
CA TYR A 170 4.42 -1.93 25.62
C TYR A 170 3.64 -1.89 26.96
N GLY A 171 2.75 -0.93 27.10
CA GLY A 171 2.18 -0.60 28.39
C GLY A 171 3.28 -0.28 29.41
N ASN A 172 3.35 -1.07 30.48
CA ASN A 172 4.36 -0.93 31.55
C ASN A 172 5.58 -1.86 31.36
N LYS A 173 5.67 -2.59 30.24
CA LYS A 173 6.72 -3.56 30.00
C LYS A 173 7.73 -3.01 29.00
N VAL A 174 9.02 -3.18 29.29
CA VAL A 174 10.11 -2.90 28.35
C VAL A 174 10.76 -4.21 27.96
N ARG A 175 10.98 -4.41 26.66
CA ARG A 175 11.65 -5.60 26.10
C ARG A 175 12.59 -5.19 25.01
N ARG A 176 13.72 -5.88 24.90
CA ARG A 176 14.60 -5.83 23.73
C ARG A 176 14.20 -6.94 22.79
N ILE A 177 14.26 -6.64 21.50
CA ILE A 177 13.95 -7.56 20.41
C ILE A 177 15.18 -7.56 19.51
N HIS A 178 15.84 -8.70 19.41
CA HIS A 178 17.08 -8.86 18.66
C HIS A 178 16.82 -9.35 17.25
N THR A 179 17.87 -9.31 16.42
CA THR A 179 17.87 -9.93 15.10
C THR A 179 17.34 -11.36 15.15
N ASN A 180 16.49 -11.73 14.20
CA ASN A 180 15.75 -12.99 14.09
C ASN A 180 14.67 -13.24 15.16
N GLU A 181 14.35 -12.23 15.97
CA GLU A 181 13.23 -12.32 16.88
C GLU A 181 12.00 -11.62 16.31
N SER A 182 10.82 -12.05 16.77
CA SER A 182 9.55 -11.44 16.43
C SER A 182 8.77 -11.06 17.67
N VAL A 183 7.92 -10.04 17.54
CA VAL A 183 6.96 -9.63 18.55
C VAL A 183 5.58 -9.53 17.92
N TYR A 184 4.58 -10.02 18.64
CA TYR A 184 3.17 -9.94 18.29
C TYR A 184 2.44 -9.20 19.39
N PHE A 185 1.63 -8.19 19.03
CA PHE A 185 0.93 -7.37 20.01
C PHE A 185 -0.35 -6.73 19.47
N ASP A 186 -1.22 -6.31 20.38
CA ASP A 186 -2.36 -5.46 20.10
C ASP A 186 -1.90 -4.01 19.90
N GLY A 187 -2.11 -3.48 18.70
CA GLY A 187 -1.72 -2.12 18.32
C GLY A 187 -2.49 -1.02 19.04
N GLY A 188 -3.65 -1.33 19.64
CA GLY A 188 -4.43 -0.38 20.44
C GLY A 188 -3.77 -0.06 21.80
N THR A 189 -2.95 -0.96 22.32
CA THR A 189 -2.21 -0.72 23.56
C THR A 189 -1.09 0.31 23.35
N PRO A 190 -0.93 1.32 24.23
CA PRO A 190 0.16 2.29 24.14
C PRO A 190 1.53 1.61 24.07
N HIS A 191 2.30 1.96 23.06
CA HIS A 191 3.62 1.37 22.84
C HIS A 191 4.58 2.36 22.18
N LYS A 192 5.88 2.12 22.36
CA LYS A 192 6.98 2.83 21.73
C LYS A 192 7.99 1.84 21.18
N LEU A 193 8.65 2.21 20.11
CA LEU A 193 9.69 1.42 19.47
C LEU A 193 10.91 2.32 19.23
N ARG A 194 12.07 1.84 19.63
CA ARG A 194 13.34 2.56 19.52
C ARG A 194 14.43 1.63 18.95
N ASN A 195 15.15 2.10 17.95
CA ASN A 195 16.41 1.47 17.58
C ASN A 195 17.49 1.90 18.57
N ILE A 196 18.09 0.94 19.28
CA ILE A 196 19.12 1.20 20.29
C ILE A 196 20.53 1.00 19.76
N ASP A 197 20.66 0.55 18.49
CA ASP A 197 21.95 0.36 17.85
C ASP A 197 22.45 1.62 17.13
N SER A 198 23.75 1.68 16.86
CA SER A 198 24.41 2.71 16.08
C SER A 198 24.26 2.52 14.56
N ILE A 199 23.62 1.45 14.13
CA ILE A 199 23.30 1.14 12.73
C ILE A 199 21.79 1.18 12.50
N GLU A 200 21.38 1.24 11.24
CA GLU A 200 19.98 1.17 10.85
C GLU A 200 19.40 -0.21 11.19
N ALA A 201 18.24 -0.22 11.83
CA ALA A 201 17.50 -1.45 12.05
C ALA A 201 16.51 -1.69 10.90
N ARG A 202 16.39 -2.95 10.48
CA ARG A 202 15.46 -3.40 9.44
C ARG A 202 14.51 -4.43 10.02
N LEU A 203 13.24 -4.28 9.69
CA LEU A 203 12.21 -5.19 10.18
C LEU A 203 11.09 -5.36 9.15
N VAL A 204 10.45 -6.51 9.20
CA VAL A 204 9.19 -6.76 8.50
C VAL A 204 8.06 -6.40 9.45
N LEU A 205 7.17 -5.52 8.99
CA LEU A 205 5.96 -5.11 9.68
C LEU A 205 4.76 -5.77 9.00
N VAL A 206 3.92 -6.44 9.78
CA VAL A 206 2.61 -6.92 9.34
C VAL A 206 1.55 -6.35 10.27
N THR A 207 0.49 -5.78 9.71
CA THR A 207 -0.65 -5.26 10.48
C THR A 207 -1.98 -5.76 9.93
N ARG A 208 -2.93 -6.01 10.81
CA ARG A 208 -4.32 -6.29 10.49
C ARG A 208 -5.23 -5.43 11.40
N PRO A 209 -6.16 -4.62 10.84
CA PRO A 209 -6.34 -4.37 9.41
C PRO A 209 -5.12 -3.68 8.77
N ALA A 210 -5.18 -3.52 7.45
CA ALA A 210 -4.14 -2.81 6.72
C ALA A 210 -3.98 -1.36 7.23
N LEU A 211 -2.76 -0.83 7.11
CA LEU A 211 -2.49 0.59 7.37
C LEU A 211 -3.17 1.44 6.29
N HIS A 212 -3.97 2.41 6.70
CA HIS A 212 -4.61 3.43 5.85
C HIS A 212 -4.11 4.81 6.23
#